data_3cad6449d036f814e32fc15204943c4a
#
_entry.id   3cad6449d036f814e32fc15204943c4a
#
_cell.length_a   1.000
_cell.length_b   1.000
_cell.length_c   1.000
_cell.angle_alpha   90.00
_cell.angle_beta   90.00
_cell.angle_gamma   90.00
#
_symmetry.space_group_name_H-M   'P 1'
#
loop_
_entity.id
_entity.type
_entity.pdbx_description
1 polymer ?
#
loop_
_entity_poly.entity_id
_entity_poly.type
_entity_poly.pdbx_seq_one_letter_code
_entity_poly.pdbx_strand_id
1 'polypeptide(L)'
;GTESGATDALAQEETSFGALYGEALPVDVPDDHYRTFYEVFVYSFYDSDGDGIGDLNGLVEKLDYINDGDDATTTDLGCNGIWLMPIMPSPTYHKYDVTDYMAIDARYGTMEDFDRFMAACEERDIHVLIDLVINHTSSKHPWFTQAVSYLQGLGDGEPSAEDCPYIDYYNFAKEKKAGSWYQV
;
A
#
# COMPACT_ATOMS: atom_id res chain seq x y z
N GLY A 1 -8.81 -21.73 40.17
CA GLY A 1 -7.42 -21.33 40.12
C GLY A 1 -6.79 -21.67 38.78
N THR A 2 -7.18 -21.04 37.65
CA THR A 2 -6.49 -21.17 36.34
C THR A 2 -6.86 -20.03 35.35
N GLU A 3 -7.15 -18.84 35.82
CA GLU A 3 -7.42 -17.69 34.93
C GLU A 3 -6.35 -16.58 34.97
N SER A 4 -5.28 -16.76 35.79
CA SER A 4 -4.24 -15.74 35.96
C SER A 4 -3.09 -15.84 34.93
N GLY A 5 -2.96 -16.92 34.18
CA GLY A 5 -1.81 -17.12 33.30
C GLY A 5 -1.98 -16.55 31.89
N ALA A 6 -3.21 -16.42 31.39
CA ALA A 6 -3.45 -15.94 30.01
C ALA A 6 -3.38 -14.40 29.89
N THR A 7 -3.82 -13.69 30.92
CA THR A 7 -3.75 -12.23 30.98
C THR A 7 -2.32 -11.71 31.14
N ASP A 8 -1.46 -12.47 31.86
CA ASP A 8 -0.05 -12.08 32.06
C ASP A 8 0.79 -12.31 30.79
N ALA A 9 0.47 -13.32 29.99
CA ALA A 9 1.16 -13.58 28.71
C ALA A 9 0.83 -12.50 27.64
N LEU A 10 -0.43 -12.08 27.57
CA LEU A 10 -0.84 -11.01 26.64
C LEU A 10 -0.23 -9.65 27.03
N ALA A 11 -0.15 -9.36 28.36
CA ALA A 11 0.48 -8.14 28.84
C ALA A 11 2.01 -8.11 28.59
N GLN A 12 2.66 -9.28 28.58
CA GLN A 12 4.09 -9.39 28.27
C GLN A 12 4.38 -9.28 26.75
N GLU A 13 3.48 -9.75 25.89
CA GLU A 13 3.60 -9.55 24.43
C GLU A 13 3.37 -8.09 24.04
N GLU A 14 2.41 -7.39 24.64
CA GLU A 14 2.20 -5.94 24.40
C GLU A 14 3.43 -5.10 24.82
N THR A 15 4.08 -5.45 25.95
CA THR A 15 5.30 -4.76 26.38
C THR A 15 6.49 -5.04 25.46
N SER A 16 6.57 -6.21 24.85
CA SER A 16 7.65 -6.55 23.93
C SER A 16 7.49 -5.88 22.58
N PHE A 17 6.26 -5.71 22.09
CA PHE A 17 5.96 -5.01 20.84
C PHE A 17 6.24 -3.49 20.96
N GLY A 18 5.84 -2.86 22.06
CA GLY A 18 6.13 -1.45 22.33
C GLY A 18 7.63 -1.16 22.50
N ALA A 19 8.42 -2.12 23.02
CA ALA A 19 9.87 -1.98 23.14
C ALA A 19 10.60 -2.05 21.80
N LEU A 20 10.02 -2.74 20.80
CA LEU A 20 10.60 -2.87 19.44
C LEU A 20 10.25 -1.70 18.52
N TYR A 21 9.09 -1.07 18.70
CA TYR A 21 8.56 -0.06 17.76
C TYR A 21 8.31 1.33 18.40
N GLY A 22 8.73 1.53 19.65
CA GLY A 22 8.43 2.73 20.43
C GLY A 22 7.03 2.68 21.06
N GLU A 23 6.69 3.73 21.85
CA GLU A 23 5.32 3.85 22.38
C GLU A 23 4.35 3.90 21.20
N ALA A 24 3.44 2.93 21.16
CA ALA A 24 2.33 2.98 20.20
C ALA A 24 1.60 4.30 20.40
N LEU A 25 1.60 5.16 19.38
CA LEU A 25 0.72 6.31 19.39
C LEU A 25 -0.69 5.80 19.67
N PRO A 26 -1.49 6.50 20.51
CA PRO A 26 -2.89 6.11 20.68
C PRO A 26 -3.53 6.09 19.29
N VAL A 27 -3.72 4.91 18.75
CA VAL A 27 -4.45 4.72 17.51
C VAL A 27 -5.90 4.92 17.92
N ASP A 28 -6.45 6.08 17.57
CA ASP A 28 -7.89 6.23 17.51
C ASP A 28 -8.34 5.25 16.41
N VAL A 29 -8.80 4.08 16.82
CA VAL A 29 -9.32 3.09 15.88
C VAL A 29 -10.66 3.64 15.42
N PRO A 30 -10.76 4.15 14.18
CA PRO A 30 -12.01 4.70 13.68
C PRO A 30 -13.10 3.62 13.78
N ASP A 31 -14.32 4.02 14.05
CA ASP A 31 -15.45 3.09 14.03
C ASP A 31 -15.84 2.75 12.56
N ASP A 32 -14.95 2.01 11.91
CA ASP A 32 -15.07 1.67 10.49
C ASP A 32 -16.26 0.72 10.19
N HIS A 33 -16.92 0.17 11.22
CA HIS A 33 -18.09 -0.71 11.05
C HIS A 33 -19.27 -0.02 10.36
N TYR A 34 -19.33 1.30 10.41
CA TYR A 34 -20.41 2.10 9.84
C TYR A 34 -19.99 2.89 8.60
N ARG A 35 -18.78 2.67 8.07
CA ARG A 35 -18.31 3.36 6.88
C ARG A 35 -18.77 2.68 5.61
N THR A 36 -19.17 3.51 4.65
CA THR A 36 -19.43 3.09 3.29
C THR A 36 -18.24 3.49 2.43
N PHE A 37 -17.55 2.51 1.86
CA PHE A 37 -16.36 2.76 1.04
C PHE A 37 -16.72 2.84 -0.45
N TYR A 38 -16.12 3.82 -1.12
CA TYR A 38 -16.10 3.94 -2.57
C TYR A 38 -14.72 3.50 -3.07
N GLU A 39 -14.66 2.40 -3.81
CA GLU A 39 -13.40 1.91 -4.40
C GLU A 39 -13.06 2.73 -5.64
N VAL A 40 -11.81 3.22 -5.72
CA VAL A 40 -11.33 4.06 -6.81
C VAL A 40 -10.15 3.41 -7.51
N PHE A 41 -10.30 3.19 -8.81
CA PHE A 41 -9.20 2.97 -9.72
C PHE A 41 -8.80 4.32 -10.32
N VAL A 42 -7.79 4.96 -9.76
CA VAL A 42 -7.37 6.34 -10.11
C VAL A 42 -7.16 6.49 -11.60
N TYR A 43 -6.52 5.51 -12.25
CA TYR A 43 -6.23 5.50 -13.70
C TYR A 43 -7.43 5.85 -14.59
N SER A 44 -8.64 5.43 -14.22
CA SER A 44 -9.85 5.59 -15.01
C SER A 44 -10.90 6.49 -14.37
N PHE A 45 -10.60 7.13 -13.23
CA PHE A 45 -11.62 7.86 -12.48
C PHE A 45 -11.89 9.24 -13.07
N TYR A 46 -10.91 10.14 -13.05
CA TYR A 46 -11.02 11.46 -13.65
C TYR A 46 -9.64 12.03 -14.01
N ASP A 47 -9.50 12.47 -15.25
CA ASP A 47 -8.32 13.06 -15.83
C ASP A 47 -8.41 14.61 -15.70
N SER A 48 -7.55 15.21 -14.89
CA SER A 48 -7.57 16.67 -14.65
C SER A 48 -6.69 17.45 -15.60
N ASP A 49 -5.67 16.82 -16.21
CA ASP A 49 -4.69 17.47 -17.05
C ASP A 49 -4.83 17.19 -18.55
N GLY A 50 -5.71 16.23 -18.91
CA GLY A 50 -6.06 15.92 -20.30
C GLY A 50 -5.09 14.96 -20.99
N ASP A 51 -4.30 14.19 -20.22
CA ASP A 51 -3.35 13.20 -20.76
C ASP A 51 -3.99 11.84 -21.08
N GLY A 52 -5.27 11.65 -20.74
CA GLY A 52 -6.04 10.43 -20.96
C GLY A 52 -5.96 9.43 -19.79
N ILE A 53 -5.35 9.81 -18.67
CA ILE A 53 -5.19 9.01 -17.46
C ILE A 53 -5.76 9.79 -16.28
N GLY A 54 -6.54 9.13 -15.44
CA GLY A 54 -7.02 9.73 -14.19
C GLY A 54 -5.88 9.96 -13.21
N ASP A 55 -6.01 11.01 -12.39
CA ASP A 55 -4.99 11.46 -11.46
C ASP A 55 -5.55 11.90 -10.10
N LEU A 56 -4.67 12.18 -9.13
CA LEU A 56 -5.06 12.56 -7.78
C LEU A 56 -5.75 13.93 -7.73
N ASN A 57 -5.38 14.86 -8.60
CA ASN A 57 -6.06 16.16 -8.68
C ASN A 57 -7.48 16.00 -9.22
N GLY A 58 -7.65 15.15 -10.22
CA GLY A 58 -8.97 14.77 -10.74
C GLY A 58 -9.84 14.10 -9.68
N LEU A 59 -9.23 13.28 -8.82
CA LEU A 59 -9.94 12.70 -7.68
C LEU A 59 -10.40 13.78 -6.70
N VAL A 60 -9.54 14.77 -6.37
CA VAL A 60 -9.91 15.91 -5.53
C VAL A 60 -11.06 16.72 -6.16
N GLU A 61 -11.02 16.98 -7.46
CA GLU A 61 -12.09 17.70 -8.17
C GLU A 61 -13.44 17.00 -8.13
N LYS A 62 -13.46 15.69 -7.89
CA LYS A 62 -14.65 14.84 -7.87
C LYS A 62 -15.05 14.35 -6.48
N LEU A 63 -14.37 14.80 -5.43
CA LEU A 63 -14.72 14.39 -4.06
C LEU A 63 -16.19 14.72 -3.70
N ASP A 64 -16.70 15.85 -4.13
CA ASP A 64 -18.10 16.25 -3.86
C ASP A 64 -19.13 15.30 -4.51
N TYR A 65 -18.75 14.51 -5.51
CA TYR A 65 -19.59 13.42 -6.02
C TYR A 65 -19.64 12.24 -5.04
N ILE A 66 -18.54 11.96 -4.35
CA ILE A 66 -18.43 10.86 -3.39
C ILE A 66 -19.03 11.28 -2.05
N ASN A 67 -18.64 12.45 -1.56
CA ASN A 67 -19.14 13.08 -0.34
C ASN A 67 -18.77 14.57 -0.36
N ASP A 68 -19.77 15.45 -0.24
CA ASP A 68 -19.57 16.90 -0.24
C ASP A 68 -19.30 17.49 1.16
N GLY A 69 -19.30 16.65 2.19
CA GLY A 69 -19.04 17.03 3.58
C GLY A 69 -20.24 17.66 4.29
N ASP A 70 -21.44 17.63 3.68
CA ASP A 70 -22.68 18.17 4.27
C ASP A 70 -23.77 17.09 4.33
N ASP A 71 -23.98 16.53 5.51
CA ASP A 71 -24.99 15.48 5.76
C ASP A 71 -26.44 15.92 5.44
N ALA A 72 -26.68 17.22 5.24
CA ALA A 72 -28.01 17.75 4.90
C ALA A 72 -28.28 17.69 3.39
N THR A 73 -27.28 17.49 2.56
CA THR A 73 -27.46 17.34 1.10
C THR A 73 -27.83 15.91 0.73
N THR A 74 -28.29 15.71 -0.49
CA THR A 74 -28.56 14.39 -1.09
C THR A 74 -28.06 14.34 -2.53
N THR A 75 -27.02 15.16 -2.82
CA THR A 75 -26.48 15.35 -4.17
C THR A 75 -25.22 14.51 -4.43
N ASP A 76 -24.69 13.92 -3.37
CA ASP A 76 -23.54 13.02 -3.38
C ASP A 76 -23.93 11.56 -3.12
N LEU A 77 -22.94 10.67 -3.00
CA LEU A 77 -23.14 9.26 -2.67
C LEU A 77 -23.18 9.00 -1.14
N GLY A 78 -22.79 9.96 -0.33
CA GLY A 78 -22.69 9.83 1.13
C GLY A 78 -21.66 8.79 1.60
N CYS A 79 -20.66 8.47 0.76
CA CYS A 79 -19.59 7.56 1.16
C CYS A 79 -18.59 8.30 2.05
N ASN A 80 -18.30 7.76 3.22
CA ASN A 80 -17.37 8.34 4.18
C ASN A 80 -16.04 7.55 4.27
N GLY A 81 -15.77 6.73 3.27
CA GLY A 81 -14.50 6.03 3.05
C GLY A 81 -14.16 5.94 1.57
N ILE A 82 -12.88 6.04 1.24
CA ILE A 82 -12.34 5.78 -0.10
C ILE A 82 -11.31 4.66 0.01
N TRP A 83 -11.43 3.68 -0.88
CA TRP A 83 -10.42 2.66 -1.06
C TRP A 83 -9.72 2.89 -2.39
N LEU A 84 -8.45 3.28 -2.34
CA LEU A 84 -7.60 3.43 -3.52
C LEU A 84 -6.98 2.09 -3.92
N MET A 85 -7.24 1.63 -5.13
CA MET A 85 -6.39 0.65 -5.79
C MET A 85 -4.94 1.16 -5.84
N PRO A 86 -3.92 0.30 -6.09
CA PRO A 86 -2.52 0.70 -5.95
C PRO A 86 -2.18 1.99 -6.69
N ILE A 87 -1.47 2.91 -6.01
CA ILE A 87 -1.07 4.23 -6.51
C ILE A 87 0.45 4.40 -6.66
N MET A 88 1.22 3.37 -6.27
CA MET A 88 2.68 3.38 -6.31
C MET A 88 3.19 3.21 -7.75
N PRO A 89 4.45 3.60 -8.05
CA PRO A 89 5.10 3.35 -9.33
C PRO A 89 5.05 1.89 -9.74
N SER A 90 4.61 1.66 -10.97
CA SER A 90 4.46 0.33 -11.55
C SER A 90 4.55 0.40 -13.07
N PRO A 91 5.13 -0.61 -13.77
CA PRO A 91 5.17 -0.66 -15.21
C PRO A 91 3.82 -0.98 -15.86
N THR A 92 2.83 -1.45 -15.10
CA THR A 92 1.51 -1.81 -15.63
C THR A 92 0.44 -0.79 -15.23
N TYR A 93 -0.67 -0.77 -15.98
CA TYR A 93 -1.78 0.15 -15.72
C TYR A 93 -2.51 -0.16 -14.41
N HIS A 94 -2.61 -1.45 -14.04
CA HIS A 94 -3.30 -1.89 -12.82
C HIS A 94 -2.48 -1.72 -11.54
N LYS A 95 -1.16 -1.50 -11.66
CA LYS A 95 -0.20 -1.19 -10.59
C LYS A 95 -0.02 -2.25 -9.48
N TYR A 96 -0.47 -3.49 -9.69
CA TYR A 96 -0.22 -4.58 -8.75
C TYR A 96 1.19 -5.17 -8.84
N ASP A 97 2.09 -4.61 -9.65
CA ASP A 97 3.50 -4.97 -9.75
C ASP A 97 4.38 -3.75 -9.41
N VAL A 98 4.41 -3.43 -8.12
CA VAL A 98 5.06 -2.24 -7.57
C VAL A 98 6.57 -2.27 -7.78
N THR A 99 7.14 -1.13 -8.20
CA THR A 99 8.59 -0.92 -8.35
C THR A 99 9.18 -0.01 -7.28
N ASP A 100 8.35 0.77 -6.58
CA ASP A 100 8.75 1.62 -5.46
C ASP A 100 7.56 1.82 -4.52
N TYR A 101 7.69 1.40 -3.25
CA TYR A 101 6.64 1.55 -2.24
C TYR A 101 6.62 2.92 -1.56
N MET A 102 7.64 3.76 -1.81
CA MET A 102 7.83 5.04 -1.11
C MET A 102 7.46 6.25 -1.97
N ALA A 103 6.83 6.02 -3.13
CA ALA A 103 6.48 7.09 -4.06
C ALA A 103 5.06 6.91 -4.62
N ILE A 104 4.49 8.01 -5.11
CA ILE A 104 3.30 8.02 -5.97
C ILE A 104 3.74 7.84 -7.41
N ASP A 105 2.99 7.07 -8.22
CA ASP A 105 3.23 6.97 -9.67
C ASP A 105 3.12 8.37 -10.31
N ALA A 106 4.15 8.77 -11.06
CA ALA A 106 4.22 10.11 -11.64
C ALA A 106 3.05 10.45 -12.58
N ARG A 107 2.33 9.44 -13.09
CA ARG A 107 1.11 9.64 -13.90
C ARG A 107 -0.10 10.00 -13.03
N TYR A 108 -0.06 9.70 -11.73
CA TYR A 108 -1.13 10.03 -10.78
C TYR A 108 -0.87 11.34 -10.05
N GLY A 109 0.36 11.85 -10.10
CA GLY A 109 0.77 13.07 -9.45
C GLY A 109 1.99 12.91 -8.55
N THR A 110 2.12 13.79 -7.59
CA THR A 110 3.23 13.89 -6.65
C THR A 110 2.78 13.53 -5.22
N MET A 111 3.72 13.44 -4.29
CA MET A 111 3.39 13.34 -2.86
C MET A 111 2.61 14.57 -2.36
N GLU A 112 2.90 15.77 -2.91
CA GLU A 112 2.14 16.99 -2.57
C GLU A 112 0.68 16.92 -3.05
N ASP A 113 0.44 16.27 -4.20
CA ASP A 113 -0.93 16.02 -4.69
C ASP A 113 -1.65 15.02 -3.81
N PHE A 114 -0.93 14.00 -3.33
CA PHE A 114 -1.47 13.04 -2.37
C PHE A 114 -1.79 13.69 -1.02
N ASP A 115 -0.89 14.53 -0.49
CA ASP A 115 -1.14 15.27 0.75
C ASP A 115 -2.36 16.20 0.62
N ARG A 116 -2.55 16.84 -0.54
CA ARG A 116 -3.72 17.67 -0.84
C ARG A 116 -5.00 16.83 -0.90
N PHE A 117 -4.94 15.65 -1.50
CA PHE A 117 -6.06 14.71 -1.51
C PHE A 117 -6.42 14.26 -0.09
N MET A 118 -5.43 13.91 0.74
CA MET A 118 -5.66 13.52 2.13
C MET A 118 -6.30 14.64 2.96
N ALA A 119 -5.81 15.88 2.80
CA ALA A 119 -6.41 17.04 3.47
C ALA A 119 -7.86 17.28 3.04
N ALA A 120 -8.15 17.15 1.75
CA ALA A 120 -9.52 17.30 1.23
C ALA A 120 -10.47 16.18 1.72
N CYS A 121 -9.97 14.98 1.93
CA CYS A 121 -10.69 13.87 2.54
C CYS A 121 -10.96 14.14 4.04
N GLU A 122 -9.96 14.62 4.77
CA GLU A 122 -10.08 14.94 6.19
C GLU A 122 -11.15 16.03 6.44
N GLU A 123 -11.21 17.07 5.61
CA GLU A 123 -12.24 18.11 5.67
C GLU A 123 -13.68 17.59 5.53
N ARG A 124 -13.85 16.40 4.94
CA ARG A 124 -15.14 15.74 4.67
C ARG A 124 -15.41 14.51 5.54
N ASP A 125 -14.58 14.25 6.56
CA ASP A 125 -14.57 13.00 7.35
C ASP A 125 -14.54 11.74 6.48
N ILE A 126 -13.81 11.79 5.35
CA ILE A 126 -13.55 10.63 4.49
C ILE A 126 -12.27 9.92 4.92
N HIS A 127 -12.37 8.65 5.29
CA HIS A 127 -11.22 7.81 5.59
C HIS A 127 -10.67 7.18 4.32
N VAL A 128 -9.34 7.13 4.20
CA VAL A 128 -8.66 6.60 3.01
C VAL A 128 -7.97 5.29 3.34
N LEU A 129 -8.29 4.24 2.58
CA LEU A 129 -7.55 2.98 2.53
C LEU A 129 -6.76 2.92 1.21
N ILE A 130 -5.55 2.39 1.28
CA ILE A 130 -4.70 2.17 0.11
C ILE A 130 -4.37 0.69 -0.01
N ASP A 131 -4.50 0.12 -1.19
CA ASP A 131 -4.01 -1.23 -1.47
C ASP A 131 -2.50 -1.32 -1.23
N LEU A 132 -2.10 -2.15 -0.28
CA LEU A 132 -0.70 -2.45 0.01
C LEU A 132 -0.31 -3.81 -0.56
N VAL A 133 0.39 -3.81 -1.69
CA VAL A 133 0.79 -5.02 -2.44
C VAL A 133 2.05 -5.62 -1.82
N ILE A 134 1.91 -6.43 -0.77
CA ILE A 134 3.04 -7.01 -0.01
C ILE A 134 3.32 -8.48 -0.33
N ASN A 135 2.48 -9.14 -1.11
CA ASN A 135 2.69 -10.55 -1.48
C ASN A 135 3.86 -10.73 -2.46
N HIS A 136 4.10 -9.75 -3.32
CA HIS A 136 5.14 -9.76 -4.35
C HIS A 136 5.51 -8.32 -4.73
N THR A 137 6.64 -8.17 -5.41
CA THR A 137 7.02 -6.92 -6.09
C THR A 137 6.96 -7.11 -7.61
N SER A 138 7.16 -6.02 -8.36
CA SER A 138 7.50 -6.11 -9.78
C SER A 138 8.83 -6.85 -9.97
N SER A 139 8.97 -7.59 -11.06
CA SER A 139 10.27 -8.10 -11.50
C SER A 139 11.26 -6.97 -11.87
N LYS A 140 10.79 -5.72 -11.95
CA LYS A 140 11.60 -4.51 -12.16
C LYS A 140 11.92 -3.78 -10.86
N HIS A 141 11.44 -4.26 -9.71
CA HIS A 141 11.76 -3.66 -8.42
C HIS A 141 13.28 -3.75 -8.15
N PRO A 142 13.93 -2.68 -7.65
CA PRO A 142 15.36 -2.69 -7.37
C PRO A 142 15.80 -3.85 -6.45
N TRP A 143 15.01 -4.22 -5.46
CA TRP A 143 15.32 -5.36 -4.59
C TRP A 143 15.42 -6.67 -5.38
N PHE A 144 14.44 -6.93 -6.25
CA PHE A 144 14.42 -8.14 -7.06
C PHE A 144 15.56 -8.17 -8.07
N THR A 145 15.78 -7.08 -8.81
CA THR A 145 16.82 -7.01 -9.83
C THR A 145 18.23 -7.12 -9.25
N GLN A 146 18.46 -6.56 -8.06
CA GLN A 146 19.75 -6.70 -7.35
C GLN A 146 19.96 -8.13 -6.85
N ALA A 147 18.93 -8.75 -6.24
CA ALA A 147 19.00 -10.15 -5.83
C ALA A 147 19.30 -11.10 -7.00
N VAL A 148 18.60 -10.93 -8.12
CA VAL A 148 18.82 -11.71 -9.34
C VAL A 148 20.23 -11.52 -9.90
N SER A 149 20.70 -10.27 -10.02
CA SER A 149 22.03 -9.96 -10.53
C SER A 149 23.13 -10.56 -9.65
N TYR A 150 22.96 -10.49 -8.33
CA TYR A 150 23.86 -11.09 -7.37
C TYR A 150 23.94 -12.61 -7.54
N LEU A 151 22.76 -13.29 -7.57
CA LEU A 151 22.71 -14.75 -7.73
C LEU A 151 23.27 -15.24 -9.07
N GLN A 152 23.02 -14.52 -10.16
CA GLN A 152 23.59 -14.84 -11.48
C GLN A 152 25.10 -14.67 -11.52
N GLY A 153 25.66 -13.73 -10.75
CA GLY A 153 27.12 -13.52 -10.64
C GLY A 153 27.82 -14.48 -9.69
N LEU A 154 27.10 -15.20 -8.85
CA LEU A 154 27.65 -16.00 -7.75
C LEU A 154 28.30 -17.31 -8.23
N GLY A 155 27.92 -17.84 -9.40
CA GLY A 155 28.42 -19.15 -9.91
C GLY A 155 28.03 -20.29 -8.96
N ASP A 156 29.04 -21.07 -8.55
CA ASP A 156 28.88 -22.22 -7.63
C ASP A 156 28.95 -21.81 -6.15
N GLY A 157 29.06 -20.50 -5.85
CA GLY A 157 29.10 -19.99 -4.49
C GLY A 157 27.78 -20.17 -3.74
N GLU A 158 27.84 -20.04 -2.42
CA GLU A 158 26.62 -20.02 -1.58
C GLU A 158 26.15 -18.57 -1.38
N PRO A 159 24.84 -18.31 -1.50
CA PRO A 159 24.29 -16.98 -1.27
C PRO A 159 24.50 -16.48 0.16
N SER A 160 24.79 -15.19 0.31
CA SER A 160 24.95 -14.52 1.61
C SER A 160 24.13 -13.23 1.66
N ALA A 161 23.31 -13.09 2.69
CA ALA A 161 22.56 -11.84 2.95
C ALA A 161 23.48 -10.67 3.38
N GLU A 162 24.72 -10.95 3.82
CA GLU A 162 25.73 -9.92 4.09
C GLU A 162 26.16 -9.22 2.79
N ASP A 163 26.24 -9.96 1.70
CA ASP A 163 26.63 -9.44 0.38
C ASP A 163 25.44 -8.81 -0.37
N CYS A 164 24.24 -9.40 -0.22
CA CYS A 164 23.01 -8.90 -0.82
C CYS A 164 21.81 -9.19 0.08
N PRO A 165 21.33 -8.24 0.89
CA PRO A 165 20.24 -8.48 1.84
C PRO A 165 18.92 -8.83 1.15
N TYR A 166 18.76 -8.50 -0.11
CA TYR A 166 17.51 -8.72 -0.85
C TYR A 166 17.28 -10.19 -1.26
N ILE A 167 18.27 -11.07 -1.08
CA ILE A 167 18.06 -12.50 -1.35
C ILE A 167 17.04 -13.12 -0.39
N ASP A 168 16.92 -12.60 0.82
CA ASP A 168 15.98 -13.07 1.83
C ASP A 168 14.57 -12.54 1.62
N TYR A 169 14.37 -11.57 0.72
CA TYR A 169 13.05 -11.01 0.40
C TYR A 169 12.25 -11.90 -0.54
N TYR A 170 12.90 -12.85 -1.21
CA TYR A 170 12.28 -13.67 -2.25
C TYR A 170 12.66 -15.14 -2.09
N ASN A 171 11.81 -16.02 -2.62
CA ASN A 171 12.09 -17.44 -2.65
C ASN A 171 12.81 -17.79 -3.96
N PHE A 172 14.10 -18.08 -3.88
CA PHE A 172 14.90 -18.55 -5.01
C PHE A 172 15.16 -20.07 -4.94
N ALA A 173 15.36 -20.71 -6.08
CA ALA A 173 15.75 -22.11 -6.17
C ALA A 173 16.68 -22.34 -7.36
N LYS A 174 17.76 -23.15 -7.17
CA LYS A 174 18.70 -23.53 -8.23
C LYS A 174 18.07 -24.44 -9.30
N GLU A 175 17.01 -25.15 -8.94
CA GLU A 175 16.32 -26.07 -9.84
C GLU A 175 14.87 -25.69 -10.01
N LYS A 176 14.30 -25.96 -11.19
CA LYS A 176 12.90 -25.76 -11.48
C LYS A 176 12.02 -26.55 -10.50
N LYS A 177 11.19 -25.87 -9.76
CA LYS A 177 10.20 -26.47 -8.87
C LYS A 177 8.88 -26.65 -9.61
N ALA A 178 8.03 -27.57 -9.09
CA ALA A 178 6.65 -27.66 -9.55
C ALA A 178 5.84 -26.44 -9.06
N GLY A 179 4.91 -25.95 -9.88
CA GLY A 179 4.05 -24.80 -9.55
C GLY A 179 4.43 -23.52 -10.29
N SER A 180 3.96 -22.39 -9.78
CA SER A 180 4.10 -21.07 -10.43
C SER A 180 5.45 -20.41 -10.05
N TRP A 181 6.55 -20.87 -10.66
CA TRP A 181 7.88 -20.29 -10.49
C TRP A 181 8.25 -19.45 -11.70
N TYR A 182 8.78 -18.27 -11.43
CA TYR A 182 9.33 -17.39 -12.46
C TYR A 182 10.79 -17.78 -12.74
N GLN A 183 11.15 -17.89 -14.00
CA GLN A 183 12.53 -18.17 -14.40
C GLN A 183 13.25 -16.84 -14.67
N VAL A 184 14.32 -16.58 -13.95
CA VAL A 184 15.20 -15.43 -14.12
C VAL A 184 16.49 -15.81 -14.81
#